data_65483bce327bef3f51406369c0fa4186
#
_entry.id   65483bce327bef3f51406369c0fa4186
#
_cell.length_a   1.000
_cell.length_b   1.000
_cell.length_c   1.000
_cell.angle_alpha   90.00
_cell.angle_beta   90.00
_cell.angle_gamma   90.00
#
_symmetry.space_group_name_H-M   'P 1'
#
loop_
_entity.id
_entity.type
_entity.pdbx_description
1 polymer ?
#
loop_
_entity_poly.entity_id
_entity_poly.type
_entity_poly.pdbx_seq_one_letter_code
_entity_poly.pdbx_strand_id
1 'polypeptide(L)'
;MSLRELKFSNQIQEEQIKSVYHKNFNYIVTERFYFQQQWLHAAYNRFKDFDKYLILIHLVHKTFKAYGDFQIKNSFDEFYAKETYEIQKINVIDLSKELLISKETTRRKILEMERDGAIKKDKKRIMINRKAQEYQKPKDSIRNMSRLLSKFTDFLSKAGYLDKKVESSVLDKKIRDNFTQIWTAFFEFQIPTIVGWKKFFGDIETWAVWAQCAYNQNLVMNKGFKENISSELTMDNFVEKINNWGNQGLNAMTISELSGIPRPTALRKLNYLIKRKLLKKDKNNLYLLFGLPKLDTNTIEKDVTLKTVRDINKSNEERFIRMLTRILNTCLLYTSPSPRD
;
A
#
# COMPACT_ATOMS: atom_id res chain seq x y z
N MET A 1 27.19 -24.01 36.64
CA MET A 1 26.26 -24.33 35.52
C MET A 1 25.97 -23.04 34.78
N SER A 2 26.63 -22.81 33.67
CA SER A 2 26.50 -21.60 32.84
C SER A 2 25.12 -21.62 32.18
N LEU A 3 24.30 -20.64 32.45
CA LEU A 3 23.11 -20.34 31.65
C LEU A 3 23.59 -20.08 30.22
N ARG A 4 23.46 -21.07 29.33
CA ARG A 4 23.58 -20.82 27.87
C ARG A 4 22.62 -19.74 27.54
N GLU A 5 23.13 -18.57 27.15
CA GLU A 5 22.34 -17.52 26.52
C GLU A 5 21.49 -18.16 25.40
N LEU A 6 20.19 -18.20 25.62
CA LEU A 6 19.23 -18.50 24.57
C LEU A 6 19.46 -17.45 23.49
N LYS A 7 20.18 -17.79 22.43
CA LYS A 7 20.23 -17.03 21.22
C LYS A 7 18.80 -17.01 20.68
N PHE A 8 18.03 -16.00 21.07
CA PHE A 8 16.77 -15.67 20.39
C PHE A 8 17.10 -15.52 18.92
N SER A 9 16.49 -16.36 18.11
CA SER A 9 16.61 -16.41 16.66
C SER A 9 16.66 -15.01 16.05
N ASN A 10 17.45 -14.85 15.01
CA ASN A 10 17.74 -13.63 14.27
C ASN A 10 16.46 -12.94 13.72
N GLN A 11 15.67 -12.35 14.59
CA GLN A 11 14.58 -11.47 14.19
C GLN A 11 15.18 -10.21 13.55
N ILE A 12 14.69 -9.89 12.37
CA ILE A 12 15.04 -8.62 11.73
C ILE A 12 14.38 -7.50 12.55
N GLN A 13 15.19 -6.55 13.00
CA GLN A 13 14.74 -5.41 13.78
C GLN A 13 14.22 -4.29 12.86
N GLU A 14 13.27 -3.48 13.35
CA GLU A 14 12.68 -2.37 12.58
C GLU A 14 13.75 -1.36 12.13
N GLU A 15 14.76 -1.10 12.98
CA GLU A 15 15.89 -0.23 12.67
C GLU A 15 16.75 -0.73 11.52
N GLN A 16 16.91 -2.06 11.39
CA GLN A 16 17.63 -2.64 10.25
C GLN A 16 16.85 -2.44 8.95
N ILE A 17 15.54 -2.66 9.00
CA ILE A 17 14.63 -2.39 7.86
C ILE A 17 14.69 -0.90 7.49
N LYS A 18 14.64 -0.01 8.48
CA LYS A 18 14.70 1.44 8.28
C LYS A 18 16.03 1.87 7.67
N SER A 19 17.14 1.36 8.19
CA SER A 19 18.48 1.63 7.64
C SER A 19 18.59 1.21 6.17
N VAL A 20 18.16 -0.02 5.84
CA VAL A 20 18.16 -0.52 4.46
C VAL A 20 17.22 0.30 3.57
N TYR A 21 16.05 0.69 4.07
CA TYR A 21 15.10 1.52 3.36
C TYR A 21 15.72 2.87 2.97
N HIS A 22 16.33 3.58 3.92
CA HIS A 22 16.93 4.89 3.67
C HIS A 22 18.16 4.81 2.76
N LYS A 23 19.04 3.83 2.98
CA LYS A 23 20.22 3.62 2.13
C LYS A 23 19.88 3.29 0.67
N ASN A 24 18.72 2.67 0.42
CA ASN A 24 18.26 2.30 -0.91
C ASN A 24 16.97 3.03 -1.30
N PHE A 25 16.76 4.24 -0.77
CA PHE A 25 15.50 4.99 -0.83
C PHE A 25 14.94 5.08 -2.24
N ASN A 26 15.75 5.47 -3.23
CA ASN A 26 15.32 5.63 -4.62
C ASN A 26 14.66 4.39 -5.20
N TYR A 27 15.32 3.26 -4.98
CA TYR A 27 14.88 2.00 -5.52
C TYR A 27 13.63 1.50 -4.77
N ILE A 28 13.68 1.51 -3.45
CA ILE A 28 12.60 0.98 -2.61
C ILE A 28 11.34 1.84 -2.73
N VAL A 29 11.49 3.16 -2.79
CA VAL A 29 10.34 4.06 -2.98
C VAL A 29 9.63 3.80 -4.31
N THR A 30 10.40 3.55 -5.38
CA THR A 30 9.82 3.21 -6.69
C THR A 30 9.06 1.87 -6.64
N GLU A 31 9.63 0.84 -6.00
CA GLU A 31 8.97 -0.44 -5.82
C GLU A 31 7.72 -0.33 -4.93
N ARG A 32 7.75 0.51 -3.90
CA ARG A 32 6.60 0.82 -3.05
C ARG A 32 5.49 1.48 -3.86
N PHE A 33 5.82 2.48 -4.71
CA PHE A 33 4.85 3.12 -5.58
C PHE A 33 4.28 2.13 -6.61
N TYR A 34 5.13 1.29 -7.21
CA TYR A 34 4.66 0.25 -8.12
C TYR A 34 3.67 -0.68 -7.44
N PHE A 35 4.02 -1.21 -6.27
CA PHE A 35 3.14 -2.06 -5.47
C PHE A 35 1.81 -1.37 -5.15
N GLN A 36 1.86 -0.09 -4.78
CA GLN A 36 0.68 0.72 -4.51
C GLN A 36 -0.20 0.89 -5.74
N GLN A 37 0.37 1.17 -6.92
CA GLN A 37 -0.39 1.30 -8.16
C GLN A 37 -1.09 0.00 -8.53
N GLN A 38 -0.42 -1.14 -8.36
CA GLN A 38 -0.99 -2.44 -8.67
C GLN A 38 -2.25 -2.74 -7.85
N TRP A 39 -2.23 -2.49 -6.54
CA TRP A 39 -3.44 -2.75 -5.75
C TRP A 39 -4.53 -1.68 -5.92
N LEU A 40 -4.20 -0.41 -6.20
CA LEU A 40 -5.18 0.62 -6.56
C LEU A 40 -5.89 0.26 -7.87
N HIS A 41 -5.12 -0.10 -8.90
CA HIS A 41 -5.67 -0.54 -10.19
C HIS A 41 -6.58 -1.76 -10.02
N ALA A 42 -6.11 -2.79 -9.31
CA ALA A 42 -6.89 -3.99 -9.04
C ALA A 42 -8.19 -3.69 -8.26
N ALA A 43 -8.12 -2.82 -7.27
CA ALA A 43 -9.29 -2.38 -6.50
C ALA A 43 -10.32 -1.66 -7.38
N TYR A 44 -9.88 -0.70 -8.19
CA TYR A 44 -10.79 0.04 -9.05
C TYR A 44 -11.41 -0.85 -10.13
N ASN A 45 -10.62 -1.69 -10.78
CA ASN A 45 -11.13 -2.59 -11.82
C ASN A 45 -12.20 -3.55 -11.29
N ARG A 46 -12.07 -3.97 -10.04
CA ARG A 46 -13.00 -4.91 -9.40
C ARG A 46 -14.27 -4.24 -8.89
N PHE A 47 -14.11 -3.14 -8.16
CA PHE A 47 -15.23 -2.51 -7.47
C PHE A 47 -15.85 -1.35 -8.25
N LYS A 48 -15.11 -0.75 -9.19
CA LYS A 48 -15.44 0.53 -9.86
C LYS A 48 -15.77 1.67 -8.87
N ASP A 49 -15.44 1.46 -7.59
CA ASP A 49 -15.76 2.31 -6.46
C ASP A 49 -14.79 2.05 -5.31
N PHE A 50 -13.94 3.00 -5.02
CA PHE A 50 -12.95 2.86 -3.95
C PHE A 50 -13.56 2.90 -2.54
N ASP A 51 -14.70 3.54 -2.33
CA ASP A 51 -15.35 3.54 -1.02
C ASP A 51 -15.90 2.14 -0.70
N LYS A 52 -16.47 1.41 -1.67
CA LYS A 52 -16.84 0.00 -1.50
C LYS A 52 -15.63 -0.86 -1.15
N TYR A 53 -14.53 -0.67 -1.89
CA TYR A 53 -13.29 -1.39 -1.61
C TYR A 53 -12.78 -1.12 -0.19
N LEU A 54 -12.71 0.16 0.20
CA LEU A 54 -12.21 0.57 1.52
C LEU A 54 -13.07 0.01 2.65
N ILE A 55 -14.40 0.05 2.51
CA ILE A 55 -15.33 -0.56 3.47
C ILE A 55 -15.06 -2.06 3.58
N LEU A 56 -14.97 -2.78 2.45
CA LEU A 56 -14.78 -4.24 2.48
C LEU A 56 -13.46 -4.64 3.15
N ILE A 57 -12.33 -4.03 2.76
CA ILE A 57 -11.03 -4.38 3.37
C ILE A 57 -10.98 -4.03 4.86
N HIS A 58 -11.66 -2.97 5.27
CA HIS A 58 -11.78 -2.63 6.70
C HIS A 58 -12.57 -3.68 7.47
N LEU A 59 -13.68 -4.15 6.91
CA LEU A 59 -14.48 -5.23 7.50
C LEU A 59 -13.65 -6.52 7.64
N VAL A 60 -12.92 -6.90 6.60
CA VAL A 60 -12.02 -8.07 6.61
C VAL A 60 -10.91 -7.88 7.65
N HIS A 61 -10.30 -6.69 7.71
CA HIS A 61 -9.25 -6.37 8.68
C HIS A 61 -9.72 -6.52 10.14
N LYS A 62 -10.89 -5.98 10.48
CA LYS A 62 -11.48 -6.13 11.83
C LYS A 62 -11.68 -7.61 12.18
N THR A 63 -12.13 -8.41 11.21
CA THR A 63 -12.29 -9.86 11.39
C THR A 63 -10.95 -10.57 11.62
N PHE A 64 -9.94 -10.26 10.82
CA PHE A 64 -8.61 -10.87 10.98
C PHE A 64 -7.95 -10.46 12.30
N LYS A 65 -8.14 -9.21 12.72
CA LYS A 65 -7.64 -8.73 14.01
C LYS A 65 -8.28 -9.49 15.17
N ALA A 66 -9.61 -9.67 15.15
CA ALA A 66 -10.30 -10.46 16.15
C ALA A 66 -9.84 -11.93 16.16
N TYR A 67 -9.56 -12.52 15.00
CA TYR A 67 -8.98 -13.86 14.94
C TYR A 67 -7.59 -13.91 15.57
N GLY A 68 -6.76 -12.89 15.34
CA GLY A 68 -5.44 -12.76 15.96
C GLY A 68 -5.52 -12.69 17.49
N ASP A 69 -6.49 -11.96 18.03
CA ASP A 69 -6.73 -11.86 19.47
C ASP A 69 -7.08 -13.23 20.09
N PHE A 70 -7.71 -14.12 19.33
CA PHE A 70 -8.01 -15.52 19.71
C PHE A 70 -6.94 -16.52 19.23
N GLN A 71 -5.79 -16.06 18.74
CA GLN A 71 -4.72 -16.89 18.17
C GLN A 71 -5.16 -17.76 16.98
N ILE A 72 -6.26 -17.44 16.33
CA ILE A 72 -6.75 -18.16 15.15
C ILE A 72 -5.96 -17.67 13.94
N LYS A 73 -5.20 -18.60 13.35
CA LYS A 73 -4.46 -18.37 12.11
C LYS A 73 -5.06 -19.24 11.02
N ASN A 74 -5.29 -18.66 9.85
CA ASN A 74 -5.71 -19.42 8.68
C ASN A 74 -4.75 -19.15 7.53
N SER A 75 -4.40 -20.22 6.82
CA SER A 75 -3.77 -20.16 5.51
C SER A 75 -4.72 -19.55 4.48
N PHE A 76 -4.21 -19.23 3.32
CA PHE A 76 -5.02 -18.75 2.19
C PHE A 76 -6.12 -19.76 1.82
N ASP A 77 -5.78 -21.04 1.72
CA ASP A 77 -6.73 -22.07 1.31
C ASP A 77 -7.78 -22.34 2.40
N GLU A 78 -7.40 -22.44 3.66
CA GLU A 78 -8.34 -22.57 4.79
C GLU A 78 -9.26 -21.35 4.88
N PHE A 79 -8.69 -20.14 4.72
CA PHE A 79 -9.51 -18.93 4.70
C PHE A 79 -10.50 -18.97 3.53
N TYR A 80 -10.12 -19.39 2.33
CA TYR A 80 -10.99 -19.43 1.15
C TYR A 80 -11.81 -20.72 1.00
N ALA A 81 -11.65 -21.74 1.81
CA ALA A 81 -12.48 -22.94 1.87
C ALA A 81 -13.87 -22.67 2.50
N LYS A 82 -13.96 -21.73 3.44
CA LYS A 82 -15.22 -21.40 4.11
C LYS A 82 -16.10 -20.51 3.22
N GLU A 83 -17.36 -20.82 3.04
CA GLU A 83 -18.28 -20.03 2.19
C GLU A 83 -18.60 -18.65 2.74
N THR A 84 -18.71 -18.54 4.06
CA THR A 84 -19.03 -17.28 4.74
C THR A 84 -18.13 -17.06 5.94
N TYR A 85 -17.83 -15.80 6.20
CA TYR A 85 -17.17 -15.36 7.44
C TYR A 85 -18.05 -14.36 8.16
N GLU A 86 -18.30 -14.62 9.42
CA GLU A 86 -18.96 -13.66 10.28
C GLU A 86 -17.99 -12.51 10.57
N ILE A 87 -18.49 -11.29 10.37
CA ILE A 87 -17.76 -10.07 10.69
C ILE A 87 -18.21 -9.63 12.07
N GLN A 88 -17.27 -9.21 12.91
CA GLN A 88 -17.61 -8.56 14.16
C GLN A 88 -18.63 -7.44 13.93
N LYS A 89 -19.61 -7.32 14.84
CA LYS A 89 -20.65 -6.30 14.78
C LYS A 89 -20.01 -4.91 14.62
N ILE A 90 -20.22 -4.31 13.46
CA ILE A 90 -19.68 -2.99 13.14
C ILE A 90 -20.82 -1.99 13.13
N ASN A 91 -20.63 -0.91 13.87
CA ASN A 91 -21.53 0.23 13.82
C ASN A 91 -21.21 1.06 12.56
N VAL A 92 -22.25 1.34 11.75
CA VAL A 92 -22.13 2.19 10.55
C VAL A 92 -21.55 3.57 10.88
N ILE A 93 -21.82 4.11 12.08
CA ILE A 93 -21.29 5.40 12.52
C ILE A 93 -19.79 5.33 12.72
N ASP A 94 -19.28 4.28 13.35
CA ASP A 94 -17.86 4.10 13.61
C ASP A 94 -17.11 3.88 12.28
N LEU A 95 -17.67 3.04 11.40
CA LEU A 95 -17.15 2.81 10.06
C LEU A 95 -17.07 4.11 9.24
N SER A 96 -18.12 4.92 9.31
CA SER A 96 -18.19 6.24 8.65
C SER A 96 -17.07 7.17 9.13
N LYS A 97 -16.84 7.26 10.43
CA LYS A 97 -15.81 8.10 11.03
C LYS A 97 -14.39 7.60 10.72
N GLU A 98 -14.16 6.28 10.88
CA GLU A 98 -12.84 5.69 10.67
C GLU A 98 -12.38 5.79 9.21
N LEU A 99 -13.31 5.70 8.24
CA LEU A 99 -13.00 5.71 6.81
C LEU A 99 -13.22 7.06 6.11
N LEU A 100 -13.64 8.08 6.86
CA LEU A 100 -13.97 9.41 6.31
C LEU A 100 -14.98 9.32 5.14
N ILE A 101 -16.02 8.50 5.31
CA ILE A 101 -17.15 8.34 4.38
C ILE A 101 -18.40 8.82 5.11
N SER A 102 -19.27 9.61 4.46
CA SER A 102 -20.49 10.05 5.13
C SER A 102 -21.35 8.85 5.56
N LYS A 103 -22.07 8.99 6.68
CA LYS A 103 -22.94 7.94 7.21
C LYS A 103 -23.94 7.42 6.16
N GLU A 104 -24.50 8.34 5.40
CA GLU A 104 -25.44 8.00 4.34
C GLU A 104 -24.79 7.23 3.19
N THR A 105 -23.62 7.70 2.74
CA THR A 105 -22.82 6.98 1.71
C THR A 105 -22.43 5.60 2.23
N THR A 106 -21.97 5.48 3.47
CA THR A 106 -21.59 4.19 4.08
C THR A 106 -22.76 3.20 4.07
N ARG A 107 -23.97 3.65 4.49
CA ARG A 107 -25.18 2.81 4.44
C ARG A 107 -25.51 2.37 3.02
N ARG A 108 -25.52 3.30 2.07
CA ARG A 108 -25.79 2.99 0.67
C ARG A 108 -24.79 1.99 0.10
N LYS A 109 -23.48 2.16 0.37
CA LYS A 109 -22.44 1.24 -0.11
C LYS A 109 -22.55 -0.15 0.50
N ILE A 110 -22.94 -0.25 1.77
CA ILE A 110 -23.22 -1.56 2.41
C ILE A 110 -24.41 -2.24 1.74
N LEU A 111 -25.50 -1.50 1.45
CA LEU A 111 -26.66 -2.04 0.73
C LEU A 111 -26.33 -2.46 -0.71
N GLU A 112 -25.51 -1.67 -1.41
CA GLU A 112 -25.02 -2.03 -2.74
C GLU A 112 -24.21 -3.34 -2.68
N MET A 113 -23.27 -3.48 -1.72
CA MET A 113 -22.47 -4.70 -1.55
C MET A 113 -23.31 -5.92 -1.14
N GLU A 114 -24.40 -5.71 -0.39
CA GLU A 114 -25.35 -6.78 -0.07
C GLU A 114 -26.11 -7.25 -1.32
N ARG A 115 -26.58 -6.33 -2.14
CA ARG A 115 -27.22 -6.60 -3.43
C ARG A 115 -26.27 -7.28 -4.43
N ASP A 116 -25.01 -6.85 -4.45
CA ASP A 116 -23.97 -7.43 -5.29
C ASP A 116 -23.50 -8.80 -4.73
N GLY A 117 -24.05 -9.25 -3.60
CA GLY A 117 -23.75 -10.53 -2.97
C GLY A 117 -22.42 -10.61 -2.22
N ALA A 118 -21.65 -9.51 -2.15
CA ALA A 118 -20.37 -9.48 -1.44
C ALA A 118 -20.52 -9.55 0.08
N ILE A 119 -21.65 -9.07 0.59
CA ILE A 119 -22.04 -9.10 2.00
C ILE A 119 -23.41 -9.76 2.10
N LYS A 120 -23.60 -10.58 3.14
CA LYS A 120 -24.91 -11.08 3.57
C LYS A 120 -25.23 -10.52 4.94
N LYS A 121 -26.48 -10.10 5.14
CA LYS A 121 -27.02 -9.82 6.47
C LYS A 121 -27.91 -10.97 6.92
N ASP A 122 -27.65 -11.45 8.12
CA ASP A 122 -28.55 -12.37 8.81
C ASP A 122 -28.93 -11.73 10.16
N LYS A 123 -30.18 -11.24 10.26
CA LYS A 123 -30.68 -10.48 11.40
C LYS A 123 -29.75 -9.30 11.77
N LYS A 124 -28.93 -9.45 12.81
CA LYS A 124 -27.99 -8.43 13.29
C LYS A 124 -26.54 -8.70 12.88
N ARG A 125 -26.29 -9.80 12.15
CA ARG A 125 -24.94 -10.22 11.75
C ARG A 125 -24.66 -9.81 10.32
N ILE A 126 -23.44 -9.34 10.08
CA ILE A 126 -22.93 -9.10 8.73
C ILE A 126 -21.92 -10.20 8.44
N MET A 127 -22.06 -10.84 7.29
CA MET A 127 -21.18 -11.90 6.84
C MET A 127 -20.61 -11.55 5.48
N ILE A 128 -19.33 -11.80 5.27
CA ILE A 128 -18.73 -11.77 3.94
C ILE A 128 -19.15 -13.06 3.22
N ASN A 129 -19.77 -12.91 2.06
CA ASN A 129 -20.16 -14.02 1.21
C ASN A 129 -19.10 -14.26 0.14
N ARG A 130 -18.47 -15.42 0.16
CA ARG A 130 -17.37 -15.76 -0.72
C ARG A 130 -17.77 -16.29 -2.07
N LYS A 131 -19.01 -16.76 -2.25
CA LYS A 131 -19.49 -17.14 -3.60
C LYS A 131 -19.44 -15.96 -4.55
N ALA A 132 -19.71 -14.76 -4.07
CA ALA A 132 -19.51 -13.53 -4.84
C ALA A 132 -18.01 -13.10 -4.93
N GLN A 133 -17.14 -13.70 -4.12
CA GLN A 133 -15.75 -13.30 -3.97
C GLN A 133 -14.74 -14.21 -4.68
N GLU A 134 -15.14 -15.18 -5.50
CA GLU A 134 -14.15 -15.93 -6.30
C GLU A 134 -13.27 -14.99 -7.15
N TYR A 135 -13.85 -13.90 -7.62
CA TYR A 135 -13.14 -12.84 -8.33
C TYR A 135 -12.26 -11.96 -7.42
N GLN A 136 -12.34 -12.12 -6.08
CA GLN A 136 -11.68 -11.24 -5.11
C GLN A 136 -10.50 -11.88 -4.41
N LYS A 137 -10.13 -13.12 -4.76
CA LYS A 137 -8.92 -13.74 -4.23
C LYS A 137 -7.70 -12.89 -4.60
N PRO A 138 -6.92 -12.40 -3.62
CA PRO A 138 -5.85 -11.43 -3.87
C PRO A 138 -4.57 -12.11 -4.42
N LYS A 139 -4.70 -13.01 -5.39
CA LYS A 139 -3.58 -13.75 -5.97
C LYS A 139 -2.49 -12.84 -6.54
N ASP A 140 -2.90 -11.81 -7.28
CA ASP A 140 -1.95 -10.85 -7.85
C ASP A 140 -1.31 -9.97 -6.77
N SER A 141 -2.06 -9.60 -5.73
CA SER A 141 -1.52 -8.84 -4.60
C SER A 141 -0.51 -9.66 -3.81
N ILE A 142 -0.73 -10.98 -3.63
CA ILE A 142 0.24 -11.90 -3.01
C ILE A 142 1.51 -11.96 -3.86
N ARG A 143 1.39 -12.18 -5.16
CA ARG A 143 2.52 -12.23 -6.10
C ARG A 143 3.32 -10.91 -6.12
N ASN A 144 2.65 -9.77 -6.12
CA ASN A 144 3.31 -8.47 -6.10
C ASN A 144 4.01 -8.20 -4.76
N MET A 145 3.38 -8.61 -3.65
CA MET A 145 3.99 -8.54 -2.32
C MET A 145 5.22 -9.45 -2.21
N SER A 146 5.14 -10.71 -2.67
CA SER A 146 6.27 -11.63 -2.64
C SER A 146 7.46 -11.13 -3.46
N ARG A 147 7.22 -10.47 -4.61
CA ARG A 147 8.28 -9.82 -5.41
C ARG A 147 8.91 -8.64 -4.68
N LEU A 148 8.09 -7.78 -4.07
CA LEU A 148 8.58 -6.64 -3.28
C LEU A 148 9.45 -7.13 -2.13
N LEU A 149 8.99 -8.11 -1.38
CA LEU A 149 9.73 -8.70 -0.24
C LEU A 149 11.02 -9.38 -0.71
N SER A 150 11.01 -10.12 -1.82
CA SER A 150 12.20 -10.75 -2.38
C SER A 150 13.28 -9.74 -2.73
N LYS A 151 12.92 -8.62 -3.37
CA LYS A 151 13.83 -7.51 -3.64
C LYS A 151 14.36 -6.89 -2.35
N PHE A 152 13.51 -6.76 -1.33
CA PHE A 152 13.93 -6.21 -0.05
C PHE A 152 14.89 -7.14 0.70
N THR A 153 14.67 -8.47 0.64
CA THR A 153 15.61 -9.44 1.22
C THR A 153 16.99 -9.43 0.54
N ASP A 154 17.08 -9.07 -0.75
CA ASP A 154 18.35 -8.86 -1.43
C ASP A 154 19.15 -7.70 -0.82
N PHE A 155 18.47 -6.57 -0.53
CA PHE A 155 19.12 -5.45 0.16
C PHE A 155 19.52 -5.78 1.59
N LEU A 156 18.69 -6.54 2.33
CA LEU A 156 19.03 -7.00 3.67
C LEU A 156 20.25 -7.93 3.67
N SER A 157 20.34 -8.83 2.68
CA SER A 157 21.50 -9.72 2.51
C SER A 157 22.77 -8.94 2.18
N LYS A 158 22.68 -7.96 1.27
CA LYS A 158 23.82 -7.07 0.94
C LYS A 158 24.27 -6.21 2.13
N ALA A 159 23.38 -5.92 3.07
CA ALA A 159 23.68 -5.20 4.29
C ALA A 159 24.18 -6.12 5.44
N GLY A 160 24.25 -7.44 5.23
CA GLY A 160 24.69 -8.41 6.23
C GLY A 160 23.65 -8.77 7.29
N TYR A 161 22.37 -8.39 7.08
CA TYR A 161 21.27 -8.72 8.01
C TYR A 161 20.58 -10.05 7.69
N LEU A 162 20.82 -10.62 6.52
CA LEU A 162 20.40 -11.97 6.10
C LEU A 162 21.56 -12.67 5.40
N ASP A 163 21.63 -13.98 5.54
CA ASP A 163 22.66 -14.79 4.88
C ASP A 163 22.55 -14.76 3.35
N LYS A 164 21.32 -14.73 2.84
CA LYS A 164 21.03 -14.70 1.41
C LYS A 164 19.66 -14.08 1.10
N LYS A 165 19.51 -13.65 -0.14
CA LYS A 165 18.22 -13.28 -0.72
C LYS A 165 17.23 -14.45 -0.63
N VAL A 166 15.96 -14.14 -0.36
CA VAL A 166 14.85 -15.12 -0.36
C VAL A 166 14.06 -14.97 -1.67
N GLU A 167 13.88 -16.08 -2.36
CA GLU A 167 13.18 -16.08 -3.64
C GLU A 167 11.68 -15.81 -3.50
N SER A 168 11.11 -15.12 -4.49
CA SER A 168 9.70 -14.72 -4.46
C SER A 168 8.72 -15.88 -4.39
N SER A 169 9.06 -17.04 -4.95
CA SER A 169 8.25 -18.26 -4.86
C SER A 169 8.17 -18.81 -3.43
N VAL A 170 9.28 -18.77 -2.70
CA VAL A 170 9.30 -19.15 -1.29
C VAL A 170 8.45 -18.21 -0.45
N LEU A 171 8.59 -16.90 -0.69
CA LEU A 171 7.78 -15.88 0.00
C LEU A 171 6.30 -15.97 -0.36
N ASP A 172 5.93 -16.25 -1.61
CA ASP A 172 4.53 -16.47 -2.02
C ASP A 172 3.91 -17.63 -1.21
N LYS A 173 4.61 -18.76 -1.11
CA LYS A 173 4.16 -19.89 -0.28
C LYS A 173 4.01 -19.49 1.19
N LYS A 174 5.01 -18.85 1.79
CA LYS A 174 4.97 -18.41 3.20
C LYS A 174 3.84 -17.40 3.47
N ILE A 175 3.57 -16.50 2.53
CA ILE A 175 2.45 -15.55 2.62
C ILE A 175 1.12 -16.32 2.61
N ARG A 176 0.97 -17.34 1.77
CA ARG A 176 -0.24 -18.18 1.72
C ARG A 176 -0.42 -19.00 2.99
N ASP A 177 0.65 -19.59 3.49
CA ASP A 177 0.62 -20.41 4.71
C ASP A 177 0.24 -19.58 5.95
N ASN A 178 0.60 -18.29 5.99
CA ASN A 178 0.33 -17.37 7.11
C ASN A 178 -0.63 -16.22 6.71
N PHE A 179 -1.60 -16.51 5.86
CA PHE A 179 -2.38 -15.50 5.14
C PHE A 179 -3.05 -14.47 6.05
N THR A 180 -3.84 -14.90 7.04
CA THR A 180 -4.59 -13.97 7.89
C THR A 180 -3.68 -13.05 8.70
N GLN A 181 -2.55 -13.57 9.18
CA GLN A 181 -1.59 -12.80 9.97
C GLN A 181 -0.86 -11.76 9.10
N ILE A 182 -0.40 -12.16 7.92
CA ILE A 182 0.31 -11.28 6.98
C ILE A 182 -0.63 -10.22 6.42
N TRP A 183 -1.87 -10.62 6.09
CA TRP A 183 -2.87 -9.68 5.57
C TRP A 183 -3.34 -8.67 6.62
N THR A 184 -3.34 -9.04 7.90
CA THR A 184 -3.55 -8.09 9.00
C THR A 184 -2.48 -7.00 8.98
N ALA A 185 -1.20 -7.38 8.92
CA ALA A 185 -0.10 -6.42 8.85
C ALA A 185 -0.18 -5.53 7.58
N PHE A 186 -0.58 -6.11 6.45
CA PHE A 186 -0.78 -5.37 5.22
C PHE A 186 -1.93 -4.35 5.32
N PHE A 187 -3.07 -4.72 5.89
CA PHE A 187 -4.20 -3.82 6.07
C PHE A 187 -3.91 -2.70 7.08
N GLU A 188 -3.09 -2.96 8.11
CA GLU A 188 -2.63 -1.93 9.05
C GLU A 188 -1.74 -0.87 8.38
N PHE A 189 -1.11 -1.20 7.27
CA PHE A 189 -0.44 -0.22 6.40
C PHE A 189 -1.42 0.39 5.40
N GLN A 190 -2.18 -0.43 4.68
CA GLN A 190 -2.97 0.00 3.51
C GLN A 190 -4.12 0.92 3.89
N ILE A 191 -4.93 0.57 4.91
CA ILE A 191 -6.13 1.33 5.27
C ILE A 191 -5.78 2.75 5.72
N PRO A 192 -4.87 2.98 6.69
CA PRO A 192 -4.49 4.33 7.08
C PRO A 192 -3.83 5.13 5.95
N THR A 193 -3.10 4.46 5.04
CA THR A 193 -2.52 5.11 3.86
C THR A 193 -3.61 5.65 2.94
N ILE A 194 -4.64 4.84 2.64
CA ILE A 194 -5.78 5.27 1.83
C ILE A 194 -6.53 6.42 2.50
N VAL A 195 -6.84 6.28 3.78
CA VAL A 195 -7.59 7.31 4.55
C VAL A 195 -6.82 8.63 4.61
N GLY A 196 -5.50 8.58 4.84
CA GLY A 196 -4.63 9.75 4.86
C GLY A 196 -4.64 10.51 3.52
N TRP A 197 -4.45 9.80 2.43
CA TRP A 197 -4.49 10.40 1.09
C TRP A 197 -5.90 10.85 0.68
N LYS A 198 -6.93 10.09 1.03
CA LYS A 198 -8.32 10.51 0.83
C LYS A 198 -8.61 11.84 1.52
N LYS A 199 -8.16 11.99 2.77
CA LYS A 199 -8.30 13.25 3.52
C LYS A 199 -7.65 14.43 2.79
N PHE A 200 -6.46 14.23 2.21
CA PHE A 200 -5.72 15.28 1.50
C PHE A 200 -6.31 15.60 0.12
N PHE A 201 -6.64 14.59 -0.69
CA PHE A 201 -7.12 14.77 -2.06
C PHE A 201 -8.63 14.95 -2.16
N GLY A 202 -9.39 14.65 -1.12
CA GLY A 202 -10.85 14.68 -1.08
C GLY A 202 -11.49 13.33 -1.46
N ASP A 203 -10.89 12.59 -2.38
CA ASP A 203 -11.31 11.24 -2.78
C ASP A 203 -10.12 10.40 -3.26
N ILE A 204 -10.34 9.09 -3.36
CA ILE A 204 -9.28 8.13 -3.69
C ILE A 204 -8.98 8.14 -5.19
N GLU A 205 -9.95 8.40 -6.06
CA GLU A 205 -9.73 8.52 -7.51
C GLU A 205 -8.76 9.67 -7.83
N THR A 206 -8.91 10.81 -7.15
CA THR A 206 -8.00 11.94 -7.30
C THR A 206 -6.58 11.57 -6.88
N TRP A 207 -6.43 10.88 -5.76
CA TRP A 207 -5.15 10.34 -5.34
C TRP A 207 -4.58 9.33 -6.35
N ALA A 208 -5.38 8.38 -6.84
CA ALA A 208 -4.94 7.37 -7.79
C ALA A 208 -4.42 8.01 -9.11
N VAL A 209 -5.11 9.04 -9.63
CA VAL A 209 -4.68 9.80 -10.80
C VAL A 209 -3.37 10.53 -10.54
N TRP A 210 -3.25 11.23 -9.41
CA TRP A 210 -2.01 11.93 -9.02
C TRP A 210 -0.85 10.96 -8.85
N ALA A 211 -1.11 9.82 -8.25
CA ALA A 211 -0.10 8.81 -7.96
C ALA A 211 0.50 8.19 -9.24
N GLN A 212 -0.20 8.16 -10.38
CA GLN A 212 0.38 7.76 -11.67
C GLN A 212 1.45 8.76 -12.12
N CYS A 213 1.20 10.05 -11.99
CA CYS A 213 2.17 11.08 -12.31
C CYS A 213 3.40 11.01 -11.37
N ALA A 214 3.16 10.79 -10.08
CA ALA A 214 4.22 10.65 -9.09
C ALA A 214 5.10 9.41 -9.35
N TYR A 215 4.48 8.28 -9.67
CA TYR A 215 5.22 7.05 -10.03
C TYR A 215 6.05 7.23 -11.29
N ASN A 216 5.47 7.80 -12.35
CA ASN A 216 6.20 8.08 -13.58
C ASN A 216 7.40 8.99 -13.34
N GLN A 217 7.26 10.03 -12.55
CA GLN A 217 8.34 10.94 -12.20
C GLN A 217 9.48 10.22 -11.45
N ASN A 218 9.12 9.31 -10.52
CA ASN A 218 10.10 8.45 -9.84
C ASN A 218 10.87 7.54 -10.81
N LEU A 219 10.17 6.95 -11.79
CA LEU A 219 10.81 6.12 -12.81
C LEU A 219 11.82 6.91 -13.67
N VAL A 220 11.43 8.11 -14.08
CA VAL A 220 12.30 9.00 -14.87
C VAL A 220 13.55 9.37 -14.06
N MET A 221 13.38 9.74 -12.80
CA MET A 221 14.49 10.04 -11.91
C MET A 221 15.42 8.84 -11.72
N ASN A 222 14.88 7.64 -11.48
CA ASN A 222 15.71 6.45 -11.31
C ASN A 222 16.52 6.08 -12.55
N LYS A 223 15.99 6.31 -13.75
CA LYS A 223 16.78 6.14 -14.99
C LYS A 223 17.97 7.11 -15.02
N GLY A 224 17.72 8.37 -14.73
CA GLY A 224 18.75 9.37 -14.69
C GLY A 224 19.84 9.14 -13.64
N PHE A 225 19.48 8.58 -12.47
CA PHE A 225 20.47 8.21 -11.44
C PHE A 225 21.38 7.06 -11.84
N LYS A 226 20.88 6.10 -12.63
CA LYS A 226 21.73 5.02 -13.17
C LYS A 226 22.78 5.54 -14.15
N GLU A 227 22.48 6.64 -14.80
CA GLU A 227 23.39 7.29 -15.77
C GLU A 227 24.38 8.24 -15.09
N ASN A 228 24.06 8.77 -13.89
CA ASN A 228 24.88 9.72 -13.12
C ASN A 228 25.05 9.26 -11.67
N ILE A 229 26.09 8.53 -11.39
CA ILE A 229 26.35 7.76 -10.14
C ILE A 229 26.56 8.62 -8.87
N SER A 230 26.46 9.94 -8.89
CA SER A 230 27.08 10.80 -7.86
C SER A 230 26.20 11.39 -6.77
N SER A 231 24.89 11.07 -6.67
CA SER A 231 24.10 11.68 -5.60
C SER A 231 23.06 10.75 -4.98
N GLU A 232 23.15 10.52 -3.67
CA GLU A 232 22.09 9.85 -2.91
C GLU A 232 20.77 10.62 -3.00
N LEU A 233 19.69 9.92 -3.30
CA LEU A 233 18.34 10.47 -3.23
C LEU A 233 17.77 10.19 -1.84
N THR A 234 17.40 11.25 -1.15
CA THR A 234 16.69 11.20 0.11
C THR A 234 15.30 11.78 -0.06
N MET A 235 14.40 11.58 0.89
CA MET A 235 13.10 12.23 0.87
C MET A 235 13.23 13.77 0.81
N ASP A 236 14.23 14.33 1.48
CA ASP A 236 14.42 15.78 1.55
C ASP A 236 14.90 16.39 0.23
N ASN A 237 15.77 15.70 -0.50
CA ASN A 237 16.27 16.19 -1.79
C ASN A 237 15.46 15.68 -3.00
N PHE A 238 14.53 14.75 -2.80
CA PHE A 238 13.68 14.18 -3.83
C PHE A 238 12.88 15.26 -4.57
N VAL A 239 12.30 16.18 -3.85
CA VAL A 239 11.48 17.27 -4.39
C VAL A 239 12.32 18.25 -5.21
N GLU A 240 13.52 18.57 -4.75
CA GLU A 240 14.45 19.44 -5.49
C GLU A 240 14.87 18.78 -6.81
N LYS A 241 15.18 17.50 -6.77
CA LYS A 241 15.64 16.76 -7.94
C LYS A 241 14.54 16.46 -8.96
N ILE A 242 13.28 16.32 -8.56
CA ILE A 242 12.14 16.23 -9.49
C ILE A 242 12.10 17.39 -10.47
N ASN A 243 12.48 18.59 -10.07
CA ASN A 243 12.43 19.77 -10.91
C ASN A 243 13.51 19.78 -11.99
N ASN A 244 14.63 19.11 -11.74
CA ASN A 244 15.84 19.17 -12.58
C ASN A 244 15.92 18.00 -13.57
N TRP A 245 15.07 16.96 -13.41
CA TRP A 245 15.20 15.72 -14.18
C TRP A 245 14.04 15.53 -15.15
N GLY A 246 14.21 16.04 -16.33
CA GLY A 246 13.50 15.65 -17.54
C GLY A 246 11.95 15.74 -17.51
N ASN A 247 11.40 16.49 -18.41
CA ASN A 247 9.98 16.73 -18.60
C ASN A 247 9.29 15.55 -19.32
N GLN A 248 9.34 14.34 -18.76
CA GLN A 248 8.59 13.20 -19.30
C GLN A 248 7.30 13.00 -18.48
N GLY A 249 6.26 13.76 -18.82
CA GLY A 249 4.94 13.61 -18.25
C GLY A 249 4.14 12.47 -18.89
N LEU A 250 2.96 12.20 -18.36
CA LEU A 250 1.99 11.26 -18.92
C LEU A 250 0.84 12.02 -19.58
N ASN A 251 0.30 11.50 -20.68
CA ASN A 251 -0.95 12.00 -21.22
C ASN A 251 -2.16 11.42 -20.49
N ALA A 252 -3.35 12.04 -20.67
CA ALA A 252 -4.56 11.63 -19.97
C ALA A 252 -5.05 10.22 -20.35
N MET A 253 -4.76 9.73 -21.55
CA MET A 253 -5.11 8.39 -22.00
C MET A 253 -4.31 7.36 -21.21
N THR A 254 -2.99 7.50 -21.19
CA THR A 254 -2.09 6.64 -20.41
C THR A 254 -2.46 6.62 -18.93
N ILE A 255 -2.77 7.79 -18.33
CA ILE A 255 -3.19 7.86 -16.92
C ILE A 255 -4.49 7.09 -16.69
N SER A 256 -5.45 7.20 -17.62
CA SER A 256 -6.71 6.45 -17.58
C SER A 256 -6.48 4.94 -17.64
N GLU A 257 -5.66 4.49 -18.57
CA GLU A 257 -5.30 3.06 -18.75
C GLU A 257 -4.58 2.49 -17.52
N LEU A 258 -3.55 3.20 -17.03
CA LEU A 258 -2.77 2.76 -15.87
C LEU A 258 -3.58 2.76 -14.57
N SER A 259 -4.50 3.70 -14.38
CA SER A 259 -5.33 3.77 -13.17
C SER A 259 -6.59 2.91 -13.25
N GLY A 260 -7.02 2.53 -14.47
CA GLY A 260 -8.30 1.91 -14.75
C GLY A 260 -9.50 2.86 -14.65
N ILE A 261 -9.26 4.13 -14.31
CA ILE A 261 -10.30 5.17 -14.15
C ILE A 261 -10.72 5.68 -15.52
N PRO A 262 -12.03 5.76 -15.84
CA PRO A 262 -12.50 6.24 -17.13
C PRO A 262 -11.93 7.62 -17.48
N ARG A 263 -11.52 7.79 -18.74
CA ARG A 263 -10.87 9.01 -19.24
C ARG A 263 -11.60 10.32 -18.87
N PRO A 264 -12.93 10.43 -18.98
CA PRO A 264 -13.63 11.66 -18.59
C PRO A 264 -13.46 11.98 -17.10
N THR A 265 -13.49 10.95 -16.24
CA THR A 265 -13.24 11.09 -14.80
C THR A 265 -11.78 11.47 -14.54
N ALA A 266 -10.83 10.79 -15.19
CA ALA A 266 -9.41 11.12 -15.06
C ALA A 266 -9.13 12.58 -15.47
N LEU A 267 -9.68 13.07 -16.60
CA LEU A 267 -9.54 14.46 -17.04
C LEU A 267 -10.09 15.45 -16.01
N ARG A 268 -11.25 15.18 -15.43
CA ARG A 268 -11.83 16.04 -14.37
C ARG A 268 -10.91 16.12 -13.15
N LYS A 269 -10.33 14.96 -12.73
CA LYS A 269 -9.40 14.90 -11.61
C LYS A 269 -8.06 15.60 -11.94
N LEU A 270 -7.54 15.44 -13.14
CA LEU A 270 -6.34 16.13 -13.59
C LEU A 270 -6.51 17.65 -13.57
N ASN A 271 -7.64 18.16 -14.08
CA ASN A 271 -7.95 19.58 -14.03
C ASN A 271 -8.07 20.11 -12.58
N TYR A 272 -8.67 19.32 -11.69
CA TYR A 272 -8.73 19.66 -10.27
C TYR A 272 -7.32 19.73 -9.65
N LEU A 273 -6.45 18.77 -9.97
CA LEU A 273 -5.07 18.74 -9.46
C LEU A 273 -4.22 19.90 -9.98
N ILE A 274 -4.45 20.35 -11.23
CA ILE A 274 -3.80 21.55 -11.78
C ILE A 274 -4.25 22.81 -11.02
N LYS A 275 -5.56 22.96 -10.78
CA LYS A 275 -6.11 24.08 -10.00
C LYS A 275 -5.53 24.14 -8.59
N ARG A 276 -5.26 22.99 -7.98
CA ARG A 276 -4.60 22.87 -6.67
C ARG A 276 -3.06 23.00 -6.72
N LYS A 277 -2.48 23.26 -7.87
CA LYS A 277 -1.02 23.35 -8.07
C LYS A 277 -0.27 22.06 -7.63
N LEU A 278 -0.91 20.90 -7.75
CA LEU A 278 -0.31 19.59 -7.48
C LEU A 278 0.22 18.92 -8.75
N LEU A 279 -0.30 19.33 -9.91
CA LEU A 279 0.17 18.96 -11.24
C LEU A 279 0.32 20.22 -12.11
N LYS A 280 1.18 20.13 -13.11
CA LYS A 280 1.25 21.07 -14.24
C LYS A 280 1.05 20.31 -15.53
N LYS A 281 0.61 21.02 -16.56
CA LYS A 281 0.47 20.52 -17.91
C LYS A 281 1.49 21.25 -18.78
N ASP A 282 2.29 20.51 -19.54
CA ASP A 282 3.27 21.09 -20.45
C ASP A 282 2.66 21.46 -21.82
N LYS A 283 3.49 22.02 -22.72
CA LYS A 283 3.11 22.39 -24.07
C LYS A 283 2.67 21.21 -24.96
N ASN A 284 3.06 20.00 -24.61
CA ASN A 284 2.72 18.75 -25.30
C ASN A 284 1.48 18.07 -24.68
N ASN A 285 0.75 18.76 -23.83
CA ASN A 285 -0.39 18.22 -23.08
C ASN A 285 -0.06 17.06 -22.13
N LEU A 286 1.20 16.94 -21.67
CA LEU A 286 1.61 15.95 -20.70
C LEU A 286 1.45 16.49 -19.27
N TYR A 287 1.02 15.63 -18.34
CA TYR A 287 0.84 15.95 -16.94
C TYR A 287 2.07 15.53 -16.13
N LEU A 288 2.60 16.47 -15.37
CA LEU A 288 3.78 16.31 -14.52
C LEU A 288 3.42 16.75 -13.10
N LEU A 289 4.16 16.24 -12.12
CA LEU A 289 4.11 16.82 -10.79
C LEU A 289 4.43 18.32 -10.91
N PHE A 290 3.64 19.13 -10.21
CA PHE A 290 4.00 20.53 -10.08
C PHE A 290 5.33 20.57 -9.33
N GLY A 291 6.36 21.05 -10.00
CA GLY A 291 7.65 21.21 -9.38
C GLY A 291 7.50 22.16 -8.22
N LEU A 292 7.69 21.64 -7.03
CA LEU A 292 7.76 22.46 -5.83
C LEU A 292 9.00 23.35 -6.02
N PRO A 293 8.93 24.67 -5.86
CA PRO A 293 10.09 25.54 -5.93
C PRO A 293 11.18 25.01 -4.98
N LYS A 294 12.44 25.36 -5.20
CA LYS A 294 13.57 24.99 -4.31
C LYS A 294 13.10 25.08 -2.86
N LEU A 295 12.80 23.91 -2.27
CA LEU A 295 12.24 23.87 -0.93
C LEU A 295 13.40 23.71 0.04
N ASP A 296 13.83 24.82 0.59
CA ASP A 296 14.48 24.77 1.89
C ASP A 296 13.46 24.34 2.96
N THR A 297 13.95 23.83 4.06
CA THR A 297 13.12 23.38 5.19
C THR A 297 12.15 24.48 5.66
N ASN A 298 12.56 25.75 5.57
CA ASN A 298 11.75 26.90 5.96
C ASN A 298 10.54 27.11 5.02
N THR A 299 10.71 26.88 3.72
CA THR A 299 9.61 26.99 2.75
C THR A 299 8.58 25.88 2.93
N ILE A 300 9.03 24.63 3.21
CA ILE A 300 8.12 23.52 3.51
C ILE A 300 7.31 23.78 4.77
N GLU A 301 7.93 24.30 5.82
CA GLU A 301 7.22 24.58 7.08
C GLU A 301 6.17 25.69 6.95
N LYS A 302 6.36 26.63 6.03
CA LYS A 302 5.43 27.74 5.77
C LYS A 302 4.28 27.36 4.84
N ASP A 303 4.47 26.37 3.93
CA ASP A 303 3.43 25.93 3.01
C ASP A 303 2.66 24.75 3.60
N VAL A 304 1.42 25.00 4.03
CA VAL A 304 0.54 24.01 4.65
C VAL A 304 0.33 22.77 3.76
N THR A 305 0.26 22.94 2.44
CA THR A 305 0.07 21.82 1.50
C THR A 305 1.29 20.92 1.47
N LEU A 306 2.48 21.50 1.40
CA LEU A 306 3.75 20.78 1.35
C LEU A 306 4.03 20.06 2.66
N LYS A 307 3.83 20.75 3.78
CA LYS A 307 3.92 20.18 5.11
C LYS A 307 3.00 18.99 5.26
N THR A 308 1.74 19.11 4.85
CA THR A 308 0.77 18.01 4.92
C THR A 308 1.21 16.81 4.07
N VAL A 309 1.69 17.03 2.84
CA VAL A 309 2.21 15.94 1.98
C VAL A 309 3.40 15.25 2.62
N ARG A 310 4.35 16.02 3.18
CA ARG A 310 5.52 15.48 3.89
C ARG A 310 5.11 14.63 5.08
N ASP A 311 4.20 15.12 5.91
CA ASP A 311 3.74 14.43 7.12
C ASP A 311 3.00 13.12 6.78
N ILE A 312 2.16 13.13 5.73
CA ILE A 312 1.50 11.91 5.22
C ILE A 312 2.55 10.92 4.70
N ASN A 313 3.53 11.37 3.93
CA ASN A 313 4.59 10.50 3.42
C ASN A 313 5.43 9.88 4.54
N LYS A 314 5.84 10.66 5.54
CA LYS A 314 6.58 10.18 6.71
C LYS A 314 5.78 9.12 7.48
N SER A 315 4.52 9.41 7.77
CA SER A 315 3.62 8.46 8.44
C SER A 315 3.43 7.16 7.64
N ASN A 316 3.33 7.26 6.30
CA ASN A 316 3.20 6.10 5.43
C ASN A 316 4.50 5.30 5.33
N GLU A 317 5.65 5.95 5.38
CA GLU A 317 6.96 5.31 5.45
C GLU A 317 7.10 4.48 6.73
N GLU A 318 6.81 5.05 7.88
CA GLU A 318 6.85 4.36 9.17
C GLU A 318 5.92 3.14 9.20
N ARG A 319 4.70 3.26 8.65
CA ARG A 319 3.77 2.13 8.54
C ARG A 319 4.28 1.05 7.58
N PHE A 320 4.90 1.47 6.48
CA PHE A 320 5.46 0.56 5.50
C PHE A 320 6.63 -0.23 6.07
N ILE A 321 7.53 0.42 6.80
CA ILE A 321 8.66 -0.21 7.50
C ILE A 321 8.14 -1.23 8.52
N ARG A 322 7.17 -0.88 9.36
CA ARG A 322 6.53 -1.81 10.30
C ARG A 322 5.88 -3.00 9.61
N MET A 323 5.17 -2.76 8.51
CA MET A 323 4.57 -3.83 7.70
C MET A 323 5.65 -4.80 7.20
N LEU A 324 6.74 -4.29 6.62
CA LEU A 324 7.86 -5.10 6.13
C LEU A 324 8.47 -5.93 7.26
N THR A 325 8.74 -5.32 8.40
CA THR A 325 9.31 -5.99 9.58
C THR A 325 8.43 -7.15 10.03
N ARG A 326 7.14 -6.91 10.19
CA ARG A 326 6.21 -7.97 10.64
C ARG A 326 6.06 -9.08 9.62
N ILE A 327 5.92 -8.76 8.34
CA ILE A 327 5.75 -9.77 7.29
C ILE A 327 7.02 -10.59 7.10
N LEU A 328 8.19 -9.95 7.05
CA LEU A 328 9.46 -10.67 6.90
C LEU A 328 9.73 -11.59 8.10
N ASN A 329 9.53 -11.12 9.32
CA ASN A 329 9.67 -11.97 10.49
C ASN A 329 8.68 -13.14 10.48
N THR A 330 7.43 -12.92 10.09
CA THR A 330 6.45 -14.01 9.93
C THR A 330 6.89 -15.03 8.87
N CYS A 331 7.45 -14.57 7.75
CA CYS A 331 7.91 -15.46 6.68
C CYS A 331 9.21 -16.20 7.00
N LEU A 332 10.11 -15.60 7.79
CA LEU A 332 11.48 -16.10 8.00
C LEU A 332 11.63 -16.91 9.29
N LEU A 333 10.87 -16.59 10.36
CA LEU A 333 10.94 -17.32 11.63
C LEU A 333 10.50 -18.79 11.54
N TYR A 334 9.67 -19.14 10.56
CA TYR A 334 9.18 -20.51 10.34
C TYR A 334 10.05 -21.30 9.35
N THR A 335 11.28 -20.88 9.06
CA THR A 335 12.21 -21.61 8.19
C THR A 335 13.18 -22.53 8.95
N SER A 336 13.21 -22.48 10.28
CA SER A 336 13.96 -23.45 11.07
C SER A 336 13.22 -24.79 11.03
N PRO A 337 13.87 -25.91 10.63
CA PRO A 337 13.27 -27.23 10.75
C PRO A 337 12.94 -27.48 12.22
N SER A 338 11.77 -28.06 12.45
CA SER A 338 11.43 -28.59 13.78
C SER A 338 12.53 -29.56 14.19
N PRO A 339 13.00 -29.56 15.46
CA PRO A 339 13.95 -30.56 15.93
C PRO A 339 13.40 -31.98 15.95
N ARG A 340 12.34 -32.27 15.22
CA ARG A 340 11.62 -33.57 15.20
C ARG A 340 11.41 -34.13 13.79
N ASP A 341 12.27 -33.80 12.84
CA ASP A 341 12.33 -34.51 11.56
C ASP A 341 13.70 -35.23 11.44
#